data_8f9cd943ed75d1e5c1621a6dadbb0ef0
#
_entry.id   8f9cd943ed75d1e5c1621a6dadbb0ef0
#
_cell.length_a   1.000
_cell.length_b   1.000
_cell.length_c   1.000
_cell.angle_alpha   90.00
_cell.angle_beta   90.00
_cell.angle_gamma   90.00
#
_symmetry.space_group_name_H-M   'P 1'
#
loop_
_entity.id
_entity.type
_entity.pdbx_description
1 polymer ?
#
loop_
_entity_poly.entity_id
_entity_poly.type
_entity_poly.pdbx_seq_one_letter_code
_entity_poly.pdbx_strand_id
1 'polypeptide(L)'
;MAKDTLRLDKAVSHNFNVPRSYAAKLIKAGDVEVDGEVIADPAAKISIEADIVIDGNEVSVSDGFKKRVFMLNKPDGYVCADRDNNNPIVINIFSDVPKFTQMHCVGRLDIDTTGLIIVTDDGELNHKITSPKSGVTKTYRAVTKEKISERDIEHFAKGLKHPEEKTRYKSALLEIVSDNEALVTVTEGRFHEVKRLFECVGNEVLELERLYIGQLRLGADLEEGEYREMSDEDIELVFTPYKDFKN
;
A
#
# COMPACT_ATOMS: atom_id res chain seq x y z
N MET A 1 9.42 -30.01 -11.55
CA MET A 1 8.93 -28.88 -10.72
C MET A 1 8.13 -29.50 -9.59
N ALA A 2 8.47 -29.26 -8.33
CA ALA A 2 7.66 -29.72 -7.21
C ALA A 2 6.31 -29.02 -7.35
N LYS A 3 5.20 -29.80 -7.46
CA LYS A 3 3.85 -29.21 -7.41
C LYS A 3 3.72 -28.56 -6.05
N ASP A 4 3.49 -27.25 -6.02
CA ASP A 4 3.18 -26.54 -4.79
C ASP A 4 1.91 -27.16 -4.20
N THR A 5 2.09 -27.85 -3.06
CA THR A 5 0.99 -28.55 -2.38
C THR A 5 0.87 -28.02 -0.96
N LEU A 6 -0.35 -27.98 -0.46
CA LEU A 6 -0.62 -27.62 0.93
C LEU A 6 -1.61 -28.60 1.56
N ARG A 7 -1.70 -28.58 2.90
CA ARG A 7 -2.65 -29.40 3.63
C ARG A 7 -4.07 -28.89 3.42
N LEU A 8 -5.01 -29.83 3.23
CA LEU A 8 -6.42 -29.51 3.02
C LEU A 8 -7.03 -28.70 4.17
N ASP A 9 -6.72 -29.03 5.44
CA ASP A 9 -7.21 -28.28 6.59
C ASP A 9 -6.74 -26.80 6.59
N LYS A 10 -5.54 -26.53 6.05
CA LYS A 10 -5.03 -25.17 5.87
C LYS A 10 -5.72 -24.46 4.72
N ALA A 11 -5.93 -25.15 3.59
CA ALA A 11 -6.60 -24.58 2.44
C ALA A 11 -8.05 -24.19 2.77
N VAL A 12 -8.82 -25.11 3.35
CA VAL A 12 -10.21 -24.83 3.78
C VAL A 12 -10.28 -23.69 4.80
N SER A 13 -9.45 -23.74 5.83
CA SER A 13 -9.41 -22.69 6.85
C SER A 13 -9.16 -21.32 6.23
N HIS A 14 -8.26 -21.24 5.26
CA HIS A 14 -7.84 -19.99 4.64
C HIS A 14 -8.89 -19.47 3.65
N ASN A 15 -9.37 -20.31 2.75
CA ASN A 15 -10.31 -19.92 1.70
C ASN A 15 -11.71 -19.59 2.22
N PHE A 16 -12.18 -20.34 3.23
CA PHE A 16 -13.53 -20.15 3.79
C PHE A 16 -13.54 -19.32 5.09
N ASN A 17 -12.39 -18.75 5.46
CA ASN A 17 -12.23 -17.90 6.65
C ASN A 17 -12.77 -18.52 7.95
N VAL A 18 -12.49 -19.80 8.16
CA VAL A 18 -12.91 -20.55 9.34
C VAL A 18 -11.71 -21.00 10.18
N PRO A 19 -11.86 -21.21 11.50
CA PRO A 19 -10.80 -21.79 12.31
C PRO A 19 -10.35 -23.15 11.77
N ARG A 20 -9.04 -23.43 11.80
CA ARG A 20 -8.47 -24.68 11.28
C ARG A 20 -9.07 -25.93 11.93
N SER A 21 -9.44 -25.85 13.22
CA SER A 21 -10.14 -26.92 13.93
C SER A 21 -11.55 -27.19 13.38
N TYR A 22 -12.23 -26.14 12.90
CA TYR A 22 -13.54 -26.27 12.27
C TYR A 22 -13.40 -26.82 10.84
N ALA A 23 -12.44 -26.31 10.07
CA ALA A 23 -12.11 -26.90 8.76
C ALA A 23 -11.85 -28.42 8.85
N ALA A 24 -11.06 -28.85 9.84
CA ALA A 24 -10.82 -30.27 10.06
C ALA A 24 -12.08 -31.07 10.42
N LYS A 25 -13.11 -30.47 11.04
CA LYS A 25 -14.40 -31.12 11.30
C LYS A 25 -15.20 -31.28 10.03
N LEU A 26 -15.31 -30.26 9.19
CA LEU A 26 -15.98 -30.32 7.89
C LEU A 26 -15.36 -31.41 7.00
N ILE A 27 -14.04 -31.43 6.90
CA ILE A 27 -13.33 -32.44 6.11
C ILE A 27 -13.65 -33.88 6.60
N LYS A 28 -13.58 -34.10 7.92
CA LYS A 28 -13.91 -35.43 8.50
C LYS A 28 -15.37 -35.83 8.34
N ALA A 29 -16.26 -34.86 8.28
CA ALA A 29 -17.68 -35.11 8.04
C ALA A 29 -17.99 -35.48 6.58
N GLY A 30 -17.05 -35.25 5.66
CA GLY A 30 -17.24 -35.47 4.22
C GLY A 30 -17.93 -34.31 3.50
N ASP A 31 -17.95 -33.12 4.12
CA ASP A 31 -18.61 -31.93 3.59
C ASP A 31 -17.68 -31.11 2.64
N VAL A 32 -16.50 -31.67 2.31
CA VAL A 32 -15.48 -30.99 1.50
C VAL A 32 -15.15 -31.84 0.29
N GLU A 33 -15.34 -31.26 -0.90
CA GLU A 33 -14.89 -31.82 -2.17
C GLU A 33 -13.67 -31.06 -2.66
N VAL A 34 -12.75 -31.78 -3.30
CA VAL A 34 -11.58 -31.23 -3.98
C VAL A 34 -11.53 -31.79 -5.38
N ASP A 35 -11.56 -30.90 -6.39
CA ASP A 35 -11.63 -31.31 -7.81
C ASP A 35 -12.74 -32.35 -8.10
N GLY A 36 -13.89 -32.22 -7.40
CA GLY A 36 -15.04 -33.09 -7.52
C GLY A 36 -14.98 -34.41 -6.73
N GLU A 37 -13.93 -34.63 -5.90
CA GLU A 37 -13.80 -35.81 -5.05
C GLU A 37 -13.89 -35.44 -3.56
N VAL A 38 -14.71 -36.18 -2.78
CA VAL A 38 -14.81 -35.98 -1.33
C VAL A 38 -13.53 -36.49 -0.66
N ILE A 39 -12.86 -35.62 0.10
CA ILE A 39 -11.65 -35.94 0.87
C ILE A 39 -11.94 -35.83 2.36
N ALA A 40 -11.78 -36.92 3.11
CA ALA A 40 -12.05 -36.99 4.55
C ALA A 40 -10.81 -36.89 5.44
N ASP A 41 -9.61 -36.79 4.87
CA ASP A 41 -8.37 -36.60 5.62
C ASP A 41 -7.96 -35.10 5.66
N PRO A 42 -8.02 -34.43 6.84
CA PRO A 42 -7.57 -33.05 6.99
C PRO A 42 -6.08 -32.83 6.68
N ALA A 43 -5.28 -33.89 6.74
CA ALA A 43 -3.84 -33.81 6.47
C ALA A 43 -3.49 -34.07 5.01
N ALA A 44 -4.47 -34.45 4.17
CA ALA A 44 -4.28 -34.66 2.74
C ALA A 44 -3.54 -33.45 2.12
N LYS A 45 -2.61 -33.74 1.22
CA LYS A 45 -1.92 -32.71 0.43
C LYS A 45 -2.66 -32.52 -0.89
N ILE A 46 -3.11 -31.34 -1.15
CA ILE A 46 -3.78 -30.92 -2.37
C ILE A 46 -2.93 -29.92 -3.14
N SER A 47 -3.17 -29.81 -4.45
CA SER A 47 -2.54 -28.77 -5.27
C SER A 47 -3.04 -27.38 -4.87
N ILE A 48 -2.21 -26.36 -4.99
CA ILE A 48 -2.65 -24.97 -4.88
C ILE A 48 -3.56 -24.54 -6.03
N GLU A 49 -3.56 -25.31 -7.15
CA GLU A 49 -4.42 -25.07 -8.32
C GLU A 49 -5.75 -25.86 -8.23
N ALA A 50 -5.97 -26.59 -7.13
CA ALA A 50 -7.20 -27.36 -6.94
C ALA A 50 -8.38 -26.44 -6.61
N ASP A 51 -9.60 -26.92 -6.91
CA ASP A 51 -10.84 -26.26 -6.50
C ASP A 51 -11.44 -26.98 -5.30
N ILE A 52 -11.93 -26.24 -4.32
CA ILE A 52 -12.60 -26.75 -3.13
C ILE A 52 -14.06 -26.34 -3.16
N VAL A 53 -14.95 -27.30 -2.94
CA VAL A 53 -16.39 -27.07 -2.80
C VAL A 53 -16.84 -27.41 -1.38
N ILE A 54 -17.57 -26.49 -0.73
CA ILE A 54 -18.23 -26.68 0.56
C ILE A 54 -19.64 -26.08 0.47
N ASP A 55 -20.67 -26.85 0.76
CA ASP A 55 -22.08 -26.43 0.69
C ASP A 55 -22.44 -25.77 -0.65
N GLY A 56 -21.89 -26.29 -1.76
CA GLY A 56 -22.10 -25.77 -3.11
C GLY A 56 -21.35 -24.49 -3.45
N ASN A 57 -20.55 -23.94 -2.53
CA ASN A 57 -19.66 -22.83 -2.78
C ASN A 57 -18.30 -23.34 -3.26
N GLU A 58 -17.96 -23.04 -4.50
CA GLU A 58 -16.69 -23.39 -5.12
C GLU A 58 -15.68 -22.24 -5.00
N VAL A 59 -14.46 -22.55 -4.58
CA VAL A 59 -13.36 -21.61 -4.43
C VAL A 59 -12.06 -22.25 -4.90
N SER A 60 -11.33 -21.59 -5.81
CA SER A 60 -9.97 -22.03 -6.15
C SER A 60 -9.03 -21.84 -4.96
N VAL A 61 -8.23 -22.85 -4.65
CA VAL A 61 -7.28 -22.81 -3.55
C VAL A 61 -6.32 -21.64 -3.70
N SER A 62 -5.83 -21.38 -4.92
CA SER A 62 -4.90 -20.29 -5.22
C SER A 62 -5.46 -18.92 -4.87
N ASP A 63 -6.75 -18.67 -5.07
CA ASP A 63 -7.39 -17.38 -4.81
C ASP A 63 -7.30 -16.98 -3.34
N GLY A 64 -7.45 -17.93 -2.43
CA GLY A 64 -7.30 -17.67 -1.00
C GLY A 64 -5.89 -17.27 -0.58
N PHE A 65 -4.86 -17.62 -1.37
CA PHE A 65 -3.45 -17.30 -1.12
C PHE A 65 -2.91 -16.19 -2.01
N LYS A 66 -3.71 -15.70 -2.95
CA LYS A 66 -3.36 -14.56 -3.78
C LYS A 66 -3.14 -13.35 -2.88
N LYS A 67 -2.00 -12.73 -3.06
CA LYS A 67 -1.69 -11.47 -2.37
C LYS A 67 -2.54 -10.35 -2.95
N ARG A 68 -3.09 -9.56 -2.05
CA ARG A 68 -3.98 -8.46 -2.43
C ARG A 68 -3.23 -7.15 -2.31
N VAL A 69 -3.35 -6.33 -3.32
CA VAL A 69 -2.73 -5.01 -3.37
C VAL A 69 -3.77 -4.01 -3.83
N PHE A 70 -4.05 -3.02 -3.02
CA PHE A 70 -5.01 -1.97 -3.31
C PHE A 70 -4.32 -0.62 -3.37
N MET A 71 -4.78 0.24 -4.26
CA MET A 71 -4.54 1.67 -4.16
C MET A 71 -5.78 2.34 -3.55
N LEU A 72 -5.54 3.28 -2.67
CA LEU A 72 -6.57 4.06 -1.98
C LEU A 72 -6.24 5.55 -2.15
N ASN A 73 -7.25 6.36 -2.39
CA ASN A 73 -7.17 7.80 -2.16
C ASN A 73 -7.45 8.08 -0.68
N LYS A 74 -6.37 8.21 0.10
CA LYS A 74 -6.47 8.41 1.55
C LYS A 74 -7.17 9.74 1.86
N PRO A 75 -8.29 9.73 2.58
CA PRO A 75 -8.95 10.97 3.01
C PRO A 75 -8.20 11.65 4.16
N ASP A 76 -8.46 12.94 4.35
CA ASP A 76 -8.00 13.68 5.53
C ASP A 76 -8.51 13.05 6.85
N GLY A 77 -7.78 13.25 7.93
CA GLY A 77 -8.14 12.78 9.27
C GLY A 77 -7.91 11.30 9.57
N TYR A 78 -7.45 10.50 8.62
CA TYR A 78 -7.13 9.08 8.81
C TYR A 78 -5.64 8.85 9.07
N VAL A 79 -5.31 7.94 9.98
CA VAL A 79 -3.91 7.57 10.30
C VAL A 79 -3.51 6.24 9.65
N CYS A 80 -2.27 6.19 9.16
CA CYS A 80 -1.64 4.98 8.62
C CYS A 80 -0.97 4.19 9.76
N ALA A 81 -1.78 3.68 10.68
CA ALA A 81 -1.33 2.87 11.81
C ALA A 81 -2.18 1.59 11.90
N ASP A 82 -1.64 0.54 12.50
CA ASP A 82 -2.38 -0.71 12.74
C ASP A 82 -3.42 -0.54 13.84
N ARG A 83 -3.21 0.42 14.76
CA ARG A 83 -4.12 0.78 15.85
C ARG A 83 -3.98 2.24 16.22
N ASP A 84 -5.09 2.89 16.46
CA ASP A 84 -5.16 4.24 17.06
C ASP A 84 -6.43 4.34 17.91
N ASN A 85 -6.36 5.01 19.07
CA ASN A 85 -7.50 5.13 19.97
C ASN A 85 -8.31 6.41 19.74
N ASN A 86 -7.76 7.39 19.05
CA ASN A 86 -8.32 8.73 18.93
C ASN A 86 -8.77 9.04 17.49
N ASN A 87 -8.12 8.42 16.50
CA ASN A 87 -8.34 8.72 15.10
C ASN A 87 -8.76 7.47 14.32
N PRO A 88 -9.56 7.59 13.26
CA PRO A 88 -9.86 6.50 12.36
C PRO A 88 -8.59 6.01 11.67
N ILE A 89 -8.45 4.70 11.52
CA ILE A 89 -7.30 4.11 10.83
C ILE A 89 -7.65 3.75 9.39
N VAL A 90 -6.69 3.92 8.49
CA VAL A 90 -6.85 3.64 7.04
C VAL A 90 -7.38 2.24 6.77
N ILE A 91 -6.92 1.23 7.52
CA ILE A 91 -7.31 -0.16 7.30
C ILE A 91 -8.82 -0.40 7.50
N ASN A 92 -9.50 0.40 8.31
CA ASN A 92 -10.95 0.26 8.52
C ASN A 92 -11.80 0.67 7.30
N ILE A 93 -11.23 1.40 6.33
CA ILE A 93 -11.88 1.69 5.05
C ILE A 93 -12.17 0.40 4.27
N PHE A 94 -11.34 -0.64 4.47
CA PHE A 94 -11.43 -1.94 3.81
C PHE A 94 -12.29 -2.96 4.57
N SER A 95 -13.21 -2.51 5.43
CA SER A 95 -14.01 -3.40 6.30
C SER A 95 -14.89 -4.41 5.56
N ASP A 96 -15.20 -4.15 4.29
CA ASP A 96 -15.92 -5.04 3.36
C ASP A 96 -14.99 -6.08 2.69
N VAL A 97 -13.67 -5.88 2.75
CA VAL A 97 -12.69 -6.81 2.17
C VAL A 97 -12.43 -7.97 3.15
N PRO A 98 -12.58 -9.25 2.75
CA PRO A 98 -12.29 -10.37 3.63
C PRO A 98 -10.88 -10.28 4.24
N LYS A 99 -10.75 -10.51 5.55
CA LYS A 99 -9.46 -10.49 6.28
C LYS A 99 -8.72 -9.14 6.18
N PHE A 100 -9.42 -8.03 6.02
CA PHE A 100 -8.81 -6.69 5.90
C PHE A 100 -7.84 -6.39 7.06
N THR A 101 -8.07 -6.93 8.25
CA THR A 101 -7.19 -6.76 9.42
C THR A 101 -5.79 -7.37 9.27
N GLN A 102 -5.54 -8.14 8.20
CA GLN A 102 -4.21 -8.67 7.85
C GLN A 102 -3.46 -7.76 6.86
N MET A 103 -4.11 -6.71 6.39
CA MET A 103 -3.53 -5.75 5.46
C MET A 103 -2.82 -4.62 6.21
N HIS A 104 -1.84 -4.03 5.57
CA HIS A 104 -1.03 -2.93 6.10
C HIS A 104 -0.84 -1.84 5.07
N CYS A 105 -0.71 -0.61 5.52
CA CYS A 105 -0.30 0.50 4.65
C CYS A 105 1.15 0.31 4.19
N VAL A 106 1.41 0.55 2.91
CA VAL A 106 2.75 0.58 2.32
C VAL A 106 3.36 1.96 2.52
N GLY A 107 4.10 2.09 3.59
CA GLY A 107 4.56 3.37 4.10
C GLY A 107 3.43 4.15 4.81
N ARG A 108 3.67 5.43 4.99
CA ARG A 108 2.76 6.29 5.75
C ARG A 108 2.52 7.61 5.05
N LEU A 109 1.32 8.16 5.25
CA LEU A 109 0.98 9.56 5.10
C LEU A 109 0.59 10.10 6.46
N ASP A 110 0.85 11.37 6.70
CA ASP A 110 0.44 12.05 7.91
C ASP A 110 -1.09 12.14 7.97
N ILE A 111 -1.63 12.43 9.15
CA ILE A 111 -3.08 12.47 9.36
C ILE A 111 -3.76 13.48 8.42
N ASP A 112 -3.12 14.62 8.22
CA ASP A 112 -3.54 15.75 7.40
C ASP A 112 -2.98 15.72 5.94
N THR A 113 -2.38 14.61 5.53
CA THR A 113 -1.90 14.38 4.17
C THR A 113 -2.83 13.42 3.47
N THR A 114 -3.33 13.81 2.30
CA THR A 114 -4.28 13.03 1.48
C THR A 114 -3.60 12.31 0.32
N GLY A 115 -4.38 11.59 -0.47
CA GLY A 115 -3.97 11.05 -1.76
C GLY A 115 -3.49 9.60 -1.73
N LEU A 116 -2.70 9.23 -2.72
CA LEU A 116 -2.34 7.86 -3.04
C LEU A 116 -1.62 7.15 -1.90
N ILE A 117 -2.21 6.08 -1.39
CA ILE A 117 -1.55 5.11 -0.53
C ILE A 117 -1.83 3.69 -1.02
N ILE A 118 -0.85 2.81 -0.91
CA ILE A 118 -0.99 1.38 -1.22
C ILE A 118 -1.27 0.64 0.08
N VAL A 119 -2.20 -0.32 0.03
CA VAL A 119 -2.55 -1.20 1.16
C VAL A 119 -2.47 -2.65 0.68
N THR A 120 -1.78 -3.51 1.43
CA THR A 120 -1.53 -4.90 1.02
C THR A 120 -1.34 -5.85 2.19
N ASP A 121 -1.60 -7.14 1.98
CA ASP A 121 -1.18 -8.24 2.84
C ASP A 121 0.15 -8.90 2.37
N ASP A 122 0.78 -8.35 1.33
CA ASP A 122 2.09 -8.76 0.87
C ASP A 122 3.22 -8.01 1.59
N GLY A 123 3.78 -8.62 2.64
CA GLY A 123 4.88 -8.05 3.40
C GLY A 123 6.17 -7.89 2.58
N GLU A 124 6.41 -8.72 1.56
CA GLU A 124 7.59 -8.61 0.70
C GLU A 124 7.48 -7.40 -0.22
N LEU A 125 6.32 -7.21 -0.86
CA LEU A 125 6.04 -6.03 -1.67
C LEU A 125 6.11 -4.75 -0.82
N ASN A 126 5.49 -4.76 0.37
CA ASN A 126 5.55 -3.62 1.31
C ASN A 126 7.02 -3.25 1.61
N HIS A 127 7.83 -4.23 2.02
CA HIS A 127 9.25 -3.99 2.29
C HIS A 127 10.01 -3.50 1.05
N LYS A 128 9.74 -4.04 -0.13
CA LYS A 128 10.38 -3.66 -1.38
C LYS A 128 10.10 -2.20 -1.76
N ILE A 129 8.89 -1.71 -1.51
CA ILE A 129 8.49 -0.32 -1.80
C ILE A 129 9.02 0.65 -0.73
N THR A 130 8.95 0.27 0.55
CA THR A 130 9.23 1.18 1.68
C THR A 130 10.70 1.23 2.08
N SER A 131 11.51 0.26 1.65
CA SER A 131 12.94 0.20 1.96
C SER A 131 13.65 1.50 1.57
N PRO A 132 14.51 2.09 2.44
CA PRO A 132 15.31 3.28 2.09
C PRO A 132 16.23 3.08 0.89
N LYS A 133 16.49 1.83 0.51
CA LYS A 133 17.32 1.46 -0.65
C LYS A 133 16.54 1.26 -1.94
N SER A 134 15.19 1.27 -1.87
CA SER A 134 14.34 0.99 -3.04
C SER A 134 14.47 2.07 -4.13
N GLY A 135 14.72 3.31 -3.74
CA GLY A 135 14.72 4.45 -4.67
C GLY A 135 13.35 4.77 -5.27
N VAL A 136 12.28 4.15 -4.78
CA VAL A 136 10.91 4.43 -5.24
C VAL A 136 10.55 5.87 -4.96
N THR A 137 10.27 6.61 -6.03
CA THR A 137 9.90 8.02 -5.97
C THR A 137 8.48 8.20 -5.42
N LYS A 138 8.26 9.30 -4.72
CA LYS A 138 6.92 9.73 -4.28
C LYS A 138 6.78 11.19 -4.65
N THR A 139 5.72 11.51 -5.40
CA THR A 139 5.46 12.87 -5.85
C THR A 139 4.21 13.41 -5.18
N TYR A 140 4.38 14.57 -4.59
CA TYR A 140 3.35 15.25 -3.83
C TYR A 140 3.00 16.58 -4.50
N ARG A 141 1.71 16.92 -4.49
CA ARG A 141 1.21 18.27 -4.68
C ARG A 141 1.27 18.97 -3.32
N ALA A 142 1.94 20.09 -3.27
CA ALA A 142 2.04 20.92 -2.07
C ALA A 142 1.48 22.31 -2.36
N VAL A 143 0.53 22.77 -1.52
CA VAL A 143 0.07 24.17 -1.50
C VAL A 143 0.75 24.86 -0.33
N THR A 144 1.40 25.99 -0.59
CA THR A 144 2.21 26.72 0.39
C THR A 144 1.59 28.05 0.75
N LYS A 145 1.93 28.54 1.93
CA LYS A 145 1.49 29.82 2.45
C LYS A 145 2.07 31.01 1.69
N GLU A 146 3.37 30.97 1.48
CA GLU A 146 4.09 32.01 0.78
C GLU A 146 4.43 31.57 -0.65
N LYS A 147 4.71 32.53 -1.51
CA LYS A 147 5.10 32.28 -2.91
C LYS A 147 6.39 31.46 -2.99
N ILE A 148 6.36 30.45 -3.85
CA ILE A 148 7.50 29.57 -4.13
C ILE A 148 8.45 30.30 -5.09
N SER A 149 9.74 30.32 -4.76
CA SER A 149 10.77 30.99 -5.52
C SER A 149 11.51 30.02 -6.45
N GLU A 150 11.94 30.48 -7.63
CA GLU A 150 12.82 29.69 -8.50
C GLU A 150 14.13 29.26 -7.80
N ARG A 151 14.60 30.01 -6.80
CA ARG A 151 15.76 29.63 -5.99
C ARG A 151 15.50 28.36 -5.16
N ASP A 152 14.26 28.11 -4.81
CA ASP A 152 13.90 26.92 -4.03
C ASP A 152 14.13 25.65 -4.84
N ILE A 153 14.01 25.70 -6.17
CA ILE A 153 14.32 24.57 -7.08
C ILE A 153 15.77 24.12 -6.86
N GLU A 154 16.72 25.09 -6.84
CA GLU A 154 18.13 24.77 -6.61
C GLU A 154 18.39 24.28 -5.18
N HIS A 155 17.69 24.83 -4.18
CA HIS A 155 17.82 24.40 -2.79
C HIS A 155 17.37 22.95 -2.62
N PHE A 156 16.22 22.60 -3.16
CA PHE A 156 15.68 21.24 -3.13
C PHE A 156 16.61 20.26 -3.87
N ALA A 157 17.11 20.64 -5.05
CA ALA A 157 18.02 19.81 -5.85
C ALA A 157 19.35 19.51 -5.13
N LYS A 158 19.84 20.42 -4.27
CA LYS A 158 21.06 20.23 -3.48
C LYS A 158 20.82 19.43 -2.18
N GLY A 159 19.55 19.13 -1.87
CA GLY A 159 19.12 18.61 -0.59
C GLY A 159 19.27 19.64 0.52
N LEU A 160 18.45 19.55 1.54
CA LEU A 160 18.33 20.53 2.62
C LEU A 160 18.59 19.87 3.98
N LYS A 161 18.95 20.66 4.98
CA LYS A 161 19.13 20.20 6.35
C LYS A 161 18.23 21.00 7.27
N HIS A 162 17.20 20.34 7.76
CA HIS A 162 16.34 20.93 8.79
C HIS A 162 17.08 20.99 10.14
N PRO A 163 16.90 22.07 10.94
CA PRO A 163 17.58 22.24 12.24
C PRO A 163 17.36 21.05 13.21
N GLU A 164 16.19 20.47 13.22
CA GLU A 164 15.84 19.32 14.08
C GLU A 164 16.36 17.98 13.57
N GLU A 165 16.90 17.92 12.34
CA GLU A 165 17.35 16.68 11.73
C GLU A 165 18.86 16.47 11.90
N LYS A 166 19.24 15.22 12.21
CA LYS A 166 20.66 14.85 12.35
C LYS A 166 21.39 14.87 11.01
N THR A 167 20.71 14.47 9.95
CA THR A 167 21.28 14.34 8.61
C THR A 167 20.51 15.22 7.60
N ARG A 168 21.19 15.59 6.53
CA ARG A 168 20.59 16.30 5.41
C ARG A 168 19.57 15.38 4.71
N TYR A 169 18.47 15.96 4.20
CA TYR A 169 17.61 15.31 3.23
C TYR A 169 18.34 15.12 1.91
N LYS A 170 18.01 14.07 1.19
CA LYS A 170 18.51 13.88 -0.18
C LYS A 170 18.00 14.98 -1.10
N SER A 171 18.51 15.02 -2.33
CA SER A 171 17.97 15.89 -3.37
C SER A 171 16.50 15.56 -3.64
N ALA A 172 15.70 16.59 -3.87
CA ALA A 172 14.31 16.51 -4.25
C ALA A 172 14.09 17.33 -5.53
N LEU A 173 13.17 16.85 -6.38
CA LEU A 173 12.73 17.60 -7.55
C LEU A 173 11.57 18.51 -7.11
N LEU A 174 11.71 19.82 -7.34
CA LEU A 174 10.66 20.82 -7.13
C LEU A 174 10.24 21.38 -8.48
N GLU A 175 8.96 21.27 -8.81
CA GLU A 175 8.35 21.79 -10.05
C GLU A 175 7.26 22.77 -9.66
N ILE A 176 7.46 24.06 -9.93
CA ILE A 176 6.49 25.11 -9.61
C ILE A 176 5.30 25.02 -10.59
N VAL A 177 4.10 24.87 -10.06
CA VAL A 177 2.84 24.84 -10.83
C VAL A 177 2.21 26.23 -10.88
N SER A 178 2.20 26.92 -9.75
CA SER A 178 1.71 28.30 -9.60
C SER A 178 2.51 29.02 -8.51
N ASP A 179 2.14 30.26 -8.20
CA ASP A 179 2.83 31.03 -7.15
C ASP A 179 2.94 30.30 -5.81
N ASN A 180 1.90 29.56 -5.42
CA ASN A 180 1.81 28.86 -4.14
C ASN A 180 1.62 27.36 -4.26
N GLU A 181 1.82 26.77 -5.43
CA GLU A 181 1.61 25.35 -5.66
C GLU A 181 2.79 24.73 -6.41
N ALA A 182 3.24 23.58 -5.95
CA ALA A 182 4.32 22.84 -6.57
C ALA A 182 4.10 21.33 -6.52
N LEU A 183 4.75 20.60 -7.45
CA LEU A 183 5.00 19.18 -7.32
C LEU A 183 6.38 18.97 -6.71
N VAL A 184 6.44 18.12 -5.68
CA VAL A 184 7.68 17.75 -5.01
C VAL A 184 7.88 16.26 -5.09
N THR A 185 9.01 15.84 -5.72
CA THR A 185 9.37 14.42 -5.81
C THR A 185 10.55 14.11 -4.91
N VAL A 186 10.37 13.11 -4.04
CA VAL A 186 11.40 12.61 -3.12
C VAL A 186 11.62 11.11 -3.30
N THR A 187 12.77 10.60 -2.89
CA THR A 187 13.11 9.16 -2.90
C THR A 187 13.25 8.57 -1.49
N GLU A 188 13.14 9.41 -0.48
CA GLU A 188 13.11 9.00 0.92
C GLU A 188 11.64 8.87 1.38
N GLY A 189 11.37 8.88 2.63
CA GLY A 189 10.05 8.83 3.25
C GLY A 189 10.23 9.14 4.72
N ARG A 190 11.05 10.18 4.99
CA ARG A 190 11.33 10.61 6.35
C ARG A 190 10.12 11.33 6.94
N PHE A 191 10.07 11.39 8.24
CA PHE A 191 8.98 12.04 8.97
C PHE A 191 8.81 13.50 8.52
N HIS A 192 7.59 13.85 8.06
CA HIS A 192 7.20 15.18 7.57
C HIS A 192 8.14 15.77 6.50
N GLU A 193 8.77 14.91 5.67
CA GLU A 193 9.87 15.30 4.79
C GLU A 193 9.54 16.50 3.91
N VAL A 194 8.42 16.46 3.17
CA VAL A 194 8.05 17.56 2.25
C VAL A 194 7.77 18.86 3.02
N LYS A 195 7.06 18.79 4.15
CA LYS A 195 6.78 19.95 5.01
C LYS A 195 8.07 20.57 5.50
N ARG A 196 9.00 19.76 5.99
CA ARG A 196 10.31 20.22 6.50
C ARG A 196 11.23 20.74 5.41
N LEU A 197 11.14 20.25 4.18
CA LEU A 197 11.87 20.84 3.06
C LEU A 197 11.42 22.27 2.80
N PHE A 198 10.11 22.55 2.84
CA PHE A 198 9.61 23.92 2.72
C PHE A 198 9.96 24.80 3.93
N GLU A 199 9.92 24.26 5.15
CA GLU A 199 10.39 24.97 6.35
C GLU A 199 11.86 25.40 6.24
N CYS A 200 12.73 24.58 5.62
CA CYS A 200 14.13 24.93 5.37
C CYS A 200 14.32 26.17 4.46
N VAL A 201 13.35 26.47 3.61
CA VAL A 201 13.36 27.65 2.73
C VAL A 201 12.47 28.78 3.26
N GLY A 202 11.97 28.65 4.50
CA GLY A 202 11.18 29.68 5.18
C GLY A 202 9.71 29.73 4.73
N ASN A 203 9.18 28.64 4.19
CA ASN A 203 7.79 28.53 3.77
C ASN A 203 7.05 27.44 4.58
N GLU A 204 5.73 27.44 4.52
CA GLU A 204 4.85 26.52 5.25
C GLU A 204 3.92 25.81 4.25
N VAL A 205 3.79 24.49 4.36
CA VAL A 205 2.84 23.69 3.57
C VAL A 205 1.49 23.72 4.27
N LEU A 206 0.46 24.18 3.56
CA LEU A 206 -0.94 24.24 4.03
C LEU A 206 -1.72 23.00 3.64
N GLU A 207 -1.51 22.48 2.40
CA GLU A 207 -2.13 21.27 1.89
C GLU A 207 -1.05 20.36 1.29
N LEU A 208 -1.14 19.09 1.54
CA LEU A 208 -0.23 18.09 1.01
C LEU A 208 -1.00 16.85 0.53
N GLU A 209 -0.82 16.53 -0.74
CA GLU A 209 -1.48 15.39 -1.37
C GLU A 209 -0.45 14.54 -2.13
N ARG A 210 -0.41 13.24 -1.90
CA ARG A 210 0.46 12.36 -2.69
C ARG A 210 -0.24 11.92 -3.97
N LEU A 211 0.27 12.35 -5.12
CA LEU A 211 -0.30 12.04 -6.43
C LEU A 211 0.32 10.81 -7.08
N TYR A 212 1.63 10.53 -6.82
CA TYR A 212 2.33 9.42 -7.46
C TYR A 212 3.19 8.64 -6.47
N ILE A 213 3.30 7.33 -6.74
CA ILE A 213 4.34 6.44 -6.23
C ILE A 213 5.00 5.80 -7.46
N GLY A 214 6.28 6.12 -7.72
CA GLY A 214 6.87 5.82 -9.03
C GLY A 214 6.14 6.59 -10.12
N GLN A 215 5.69 5.90 -11.16
CA GLN A 215 4.78 6.40 -12.18
C GLN A 215 3.31 6.02 -11.94
N LEU A 216 3.02 5.20 -10.92
CA LEU A 216 1.65 4.93 -10.52
C LEU A 216 0.99 6.23 -10.08
N ARG A 217 -0.06 6.63 -10.78
CA ARG A 217 -0.80 7.87 -10.53
C ARG A 217 -2.11 7.58 -9.80
N LEU A 218 -2.46 8.45 -8.85
CA LEU A 218 -3.83 8.53 -8.36
C LEU A 218 -4.74 9.03 -9.49
N GLY A 219 -5.68 8.18 -9.91
CA GLY A 219 -6.65 8.53 -10.95
C GLY A 219 -7.67 9.55 -10.46
N ALA A 220 -8.19 10.38 -11.38
CA ALA A 220 -9.27 11.32 -11.07
C ALA A 220 -10.63 10.62 -10.86
N ASP A 221 -10.70 9.35 -11.14
CA ASP A 221 -11.85 8.45 -10.99
C ASP A 221 -11.94 7.84 -9.59
N LEU A 222 -10.97 8.08 -8.72
CA LEU A 222 -10.91 7.57 -7.36
C LEU A 222 -11.09 8.73 -6.37
N GLU A 223 -12.31 8.90 -5.85
CA GLU A 223 -12.61 9.94 -4.85
C GLU A 223 -11.94 9.65 -3.50
N GLU A 224 -11.87 10.64 -2.60
CA GLU A 224 -11.32 10.43 -1.26
C GLU A 224 -12.08 9.33 -0.50
N GLY A 225 -11.35 8.38 0.05
CA GLY A 225 -11.89 7.21 0.74
C GLY A 225 -12.19 6.04 -0.19
N GLU A 226 -12.13 6.21 -1.50
CA GLU A 226 -12.31 5.12 -2.45
C GLU A 226 -11.00 4.38 -2.72
N TYR A 227 -11.13 3.09 -3.01
CA TYR A 227 -10.01 2.22 -3.33
C TYR A 227 -10.36 1.27 -4.48
N ARG A 228 -9.34 0.77 -5.14
CA ARG A 228 -9.44 -0.32 -6.12
C ARG A 228 -8.28 -1.29 -5.99
N GLU A 229 -8.49 -2.51 -6.41
CA GLU A 229 -7.39 -3.48 -6.56
C GLU A 229 -6.42 -3.03 -7.65
N MET A 230 -5.13 -3.27 -7.41
CA MET A 230 -4.06 -2.94 -8.36
C MET A 230 -3.82 -4.11 -9.31
N SER A 231 -3.64 -3.80 -10.59
CA SER A 231 -3.18 -4.75 -11.59
C SER A 231 -1.65 -4.96 -11.50
N ASP A 232 -1.14 -5.96 -12.22
CA ASP A 232 0.30 -6.18 -12.35
C ASP A 232 1.00 -4.98 -13.00
N GLU A 233 0.36 -4.32 -13.97
CA GLU A 233 0.86 -3.10 -14.59
C GLU A 233 0.94 -1.95 -13.58
N ASP A 234 -0.05 -1.79 -12.71
CA ASP A 234 0.01 -0.80 -11.63
C ASP A 234 1.23 -1.03 -10.73
N ILE A 235 1.52 -2.30 -10.40
CA ILE A 235 2.66 -2.67 -9.56
C ILE A 235 4.00 -2.36 -10.28
N GLU A 236 4.09 -2.59 -11.58
CA GLU A 236 5.28 -2.24 -12.38
C GLU A 236 5.52 -0.72 -12.38
N LEU A 237 4.45 0.09 -12.49
CA LEU A 237 4.53 1.55 -12.46
C LEU A 237 5.08 2.07 -11.12
N VAL A 238 4.84 1.38 -10.00
CA VAL A 238 5.41 1.75 -8.68
C VAL A 238 6.93 1.77 -8.71
N PHE A 239 7.56 0.86 -9.44
CA PHE A 239 9.03 0.74 -9.51
C PHE A 239 9.65 1.54 -10.66
N THR A 240 8.85 2.21 -11.46
CA THR A 240 9.32 3.10 -12.53
C THR A 240 9.44 4.52 -11.99
N PRO A 241 10.65 5.14 -11.99
CA PRO A 241 10.85 6.46 -11.41
C PRO A 241 10.00 7.55 -12.08
N TYR A 242 9.48 8.48 -11.31
CA TYR A 242 8.77 9.63 -11.85
C TYR A 242 9.71 10.53 -12.65
N LYS A 243 9.39 10.78 -13.94
CA LYS A 243 10.18 11.64 -14.87
C LYS A 243 11.68 11.30 -14.89
N ASP A 244 12.04 10.02 -14.78
CA ASP A 244 13.43 9.56 -14.71
C ASP A 244 14.26 10.18 -13.57
N PHE A 245 13.59 10.75 -12.56
CA PHE A 245 14.25 11.31 -11.39
C PHE A 245 14.96 10.19 -10.63
N LYS A 246 16.30 10.28 -10.60
CA LYS A 246 17.19 9.36 -9.87
C LYS A 246 18.09 10.17 -8.95
N ASN A 247 18.23 9.73 -7.71
CA ASN A 247 19.23 10.25 -6.75
C ASN A 247 20.55 9.51 -6.90
#